data_9276b3f1ccb17654746dc907ab217137
#
_entry.id   9276b3f1ccb17654746dc907ab217137
#
_cell.length_a   1.000
_cell.length_b   1.000
_cell.length_c   1.000
_cell.angle_alpha   90.00
_cell.angle_beta   90.00
_cell.angle_gamma   90.00
#
_symmetry.space_group_name_H-M   'P 1'
#
loop_
_entity.id
_entity.type
_entity.pdbx_description
1 polymer ?
#
loop_
_entity_poly.entity_id
_entity_poly.type
_entity_poly.pdbx_seq_one_letter_code
_entity_poly.pdbx_strand_id
1 'polypeptide(L)'
;LYLQSEQIPLAEADHILSVEVAQYVLLTKEEVVLDKAVRDDRFGQTAYIKNKRPKSVLSLPIMHQGKMLGIIYMENNLIDFAFTSDRVEVVQLLSAQMAVSIENALLYRNLEEKVQERTRIIKQQKEVIEMEKQKSENLLFNILPVSIAEELRDNGFATPKSFDSVTVLFTDFSG
;
A
#
# COMPACT_ATOMS: atom_id res chain seq x y z
N LEU A 1 -3.72 -14.08 -26.13
CA LEU A 1 -2.77 -13.13 -25.53
C LEU A 1 -2.54 -13.59 -24.10
N TYR A 2 -1.37 -14.12 -23.80
CA TYR A 2 -0.98 -14.45 -22.44
C TYR A 2 -0.29 -13.22 -21.84
N LEU A 3 -0.92 -12.57 -20.84
CA LEU A 3 -0.26 -11.58 -20.02
C LEU A 3 0.54 -12.33 -18.94
N GLN A 4 1.85 -12.36 -19.10
CA GLN A 4 2.78 -12.90 -18.12
C GLN A 4 3.30 -11.68 -17.34
N SER A 5 3.02 -11.58 -16.03
CA SER A 5 3.64 -10.58 -15.17
C SER A 5 4.75 -11.25 -14.37
N GLU A 6 5.97 -10.84 -14.61
CA GLU A 6 7.15 -11.28 -13.90
C GLU A 6 7.80 -10.06 -13.23
N GLN A 7 8.17 -10.18 -11.96
CA GLN A 7 8.88 -9.13 -11.24
C GLN A 7 10.37 -9.44 -11.26
N ILE A 8 11.09 -8.74 -12.14
CA ILE A 8 12.53 -8.89 -12.28
C ILE A 8 13.19 -7.55 -11.95
N PRO A 9 14.27 -7.51 -11.14
CA PRO A 9 15.06 -6.30 -10.94
C PRO A 9 15.57 -5.77 -12.29
N LEU A 10 15.55 -4.45 -12.50
CA LEU A 10 15.98 -3.86 -13.77
C LEU A 10 17.43 -4.25 -14.12
N ALA A 11 18.28 -4.44 -13.12
CA ALA A 11 19.66 -4.87 -13.32
C ALA A 11 19.80 -6.30 -13.91
N GLU A 12 18.76 -7.12 -13.77
CA GLU A 12 18.72 -8.50 -14.28
C GLU A 12 17.88 -8.62 -15.56
N ALA A 13 17.30 -7.49 -16.02
CA ALA A 13 16.41 -7.44 -17.19
C ALA A 13 17.16 -7.27 -18.53
N ASP A 14 18.48 -7.35 -18.54
CA ASP A 14 19.35 -7.18 -19.71
C ASP A 14 19.11 -8.17 -20.86
N HIS A 15 18.40 -9.26 -20.57
CA HIS A 15 17.98 -10.25 -21.58
C HIS A 15 16.59 -9.97 -22.18
N ILE A 16 15.82 -9.05 -21.58
CA ILE A 16 14.42 -8.72 -21.93
C ILE A 16 14.32 -7.38 -22.65
N LEU A 17 15.09 -6.37 -22.19
CA LEU A 17 15.05 -5.01 -22.71
C LEU A 17 16.45 -4.36 -22.67
N SER A 18 16.63 -3.23 -23.38
CA SER A 18 17.85 -2.43 -23.22
C SER A 18 17.79 -1.66 -21.91
N VAL A 19 18.59 -2.10 -20.94
CA VAL A 19 18.70 -1.47 -19.63
C VAL A 19 19.21 -0.03 -19.76
N GLU A 20 20.10 0.25 -20.70
CA GLU A 20 20.66 1.59 -20.94
C GLU A 20 19.57 2.57 -21.43
N VAL A 21 18.69 2.13 -22.34
CA VAL A 21 17.55 2.94 -22.80
C VAL A 21 16.58 3.19 -21.63
N ALA A 22 16.27 2.16 -20.87
CA ALA A 22 15.38 2.27 -19.71
C ALA A 22 15.96 3.22 -18.66
N GLN A 23 17.24 3.11 -18.32
CA GLN A 23 17.93 3.98 -17.38
C GLN A 23 17.98 5.44 -17.87
N TYR A 24 18.22 5.66 -19.16
CA TYR A 24 18.19 7.00 -19.73
C TYR A 24 16.83 7.66 -19.48
N VAL A 25 15.72 6.99 -19.81
CA VAL A 25 14.37 7.51 -19.60
C VAL A 25 14.08 7.72 -18.10
N LEU A 26 14.53 6.81 -17.23
CA LEU A 26 14.37 6.94 -15.77
C LEU A 26 15.09 8.17 -15.22
N LEU A 27 16.27 8.48 -15.74
CA LEU A 27 17.09 9.60 -15.24
C LEU A 27 16.67 10.94 -15.84
N THR A 28 16.43 10.98 -17.16
CA THR A 28 16.13 12.24 -17.86
C THR A 28 14.66 12.60 -17.88
N LYS A 29 13.78 11.59 -17.74
CA LYS A 29 12.32 11.71 -17.94
C LYS A 29 11.95 12.10 -19.38
N GLU A 30 12.87 11.91 -20.30
CA GLU A 30 12.67 12.16 -21.72
C GLU A 30 12.33 10.87 -22.44
N GLU A 31 11.50 10.97 -23.46
CA GLU A 31 11.19 9.83 -24.32
C GLU A 31 12.38 9.47 -25.21
N VAL A 32 12.46 8.19 -25.56
CA VAL A 32 13.44 7.66 -26.51
C VAL A 32 12.71 6.97 -27.64
N VAL A 33 12.93 7.44 -28.86
CA VAL A 33 12.45 6.81 -30.10
C VAL A 33 13.67 6.45 -30.92
N LEU A 34 13.88 5.15 -31.18
CA LEU A 34 14.96 4.63 -32.03
C LEU A 34 14.35 4.05 -33.29
N ASP A 35 14.38 4.81 -34.38
CA ASP A 35 13.82 4.40 -35.68
C ASP A 35 14.59 3.26 -36.32
N LYS A 36 15.91 3.25 -36.15
CA LYS A 36 16.85 2.21 -36.56
C LYS A 36 17.77 1.90 -35.38
N ALA A 37 17.29 1.13 -34.42
CA ALA A 37 17.94 0.95 -33.12
C ALA A 37 19.43 0.54 -33.24
N VAL A 38 19.75 -0.36 -34.16
CA VAL A 38 21.15 -0.82 -34.38
C VAL A 38 22.08 0.29 -34.91
N ARG A 39 21.51 1.35 -35.52
CA ARG A 39 22.26 2.47 -36.11
C ARG A 39 22.19 3.74 -35.28
N ASP A 40 21.54 3.69 -34.12
CA ASP A 40 21.46 4.85 -33.25
C ASP A 40 22.85 5.14 -32.63
N ASP A 41 23.24 6.40 -32.64
CA ASP A 41 24.57 6.85 -32.18
C ASP A 41 24.74 6.68 -30.66
N ARG A 42 23.64 6.77 -29.88
CA ARG A 42 23.67 6.70 -28.43
C ARG A 42 23.59 5.28 -27.92
N PHE A 43 22.67 4.48 -28.47
CA PHE A 43 22.30 3.17 -27.93
C PHE A 43 22.64 1.98 -28.85
N GLY A 44 22.92 2.23 -30.14
CA GLY A 44 23.17 1.16 -31.11
C GLY A 44 24.37 0.27 -30.78
N GLN A 45 25.30 0.76 -29.94
CA GLN A 45 26.49 0.02 -29.51
C GLN A 45 26.32 -0.72 -28.18
N THR A 46 25.18 -0.57 -27.48
CA THR A 46 24.90 -1.28 -26.22
C THR A 46 24.79 -2.79 -26.43
N ALA A 47 25.07 -3.57 -25.40
CA ALA A 47 25.12 -5.02 -25.48
C ALA A 47 23.79 -5.62 -25.95
N TYR A 48 22.67 -5.13 -25.39
CA TYR A 48 21.34 -5.59 -25.76
C TYR A 48 21.02 -5.34 -27.23
N ILE A 49 21.19 -4.09 -27.72
CA ILE A 49 20.87 -3.69 -29.08
C ILE A 49 21.74 -4.46 -30.10
N LYS A 50 23.02 -4.66 -29.80
CA LYS A 50 23.91 -5.47 -30.64
C LYS A 50 23.51 -6.96 -30.76
N ASN A 51 23.10 -7.53 -29.62
CA ASN A 51 22.77 -8.94 -29.53
C ASN A 51 21.38 -9.26 -30.08
N LYS A 52 20.36 -8.51 -29.63
CA LYS A 52 18.95 -8.74 -30.00
C LYS A 52 18.59 -8.11 -31.34
N ARG A 53 19.28 -7.04 -31.74
CA ARG A 53 19.11 -6.32 -32.99
C ARG A 53 17.67 -5.88 -33.28
N PRO A 54 16.97 -5.25 -32.30
CA PRO A 54 15.66 -4.72 -32.56
C PRO A 54 15.73 -3.70 -33.72
N LYS A 55 14.69 -3.64 -34.52
CA LYS A 55 14.61 -2.69 -35.65
C LYS A 55 14.29 -1.29 -35.14
N SER A 56 13.29 -1.19 -34.28
CA SER A 56 12.91 0.07 -33.64
C SER A 56 12.61 -0.14 -32.16
N VAL A 57 12.86 0.90 -31.36
CA VAL A 57 12.59 0.90 -29.92
C VAL A 57 11.86 2.21 -29.56
N LEU A 58 10.87 2.10 -28.69
CA LEU A 58 10.19 3.22 -28.05
C LEU A 58 10.25 3.02 -26.53
N SER A 59 10.69 4.06 -25.82
CA SER A 59 10.60 4.08 -24.36
C SER A 59 10.08 5.43 -23.90
N LEU A 60 9.02 5.40 -23.07
CA LEU A 60 8.30 6.57 -22.57
C LEU A 60 8.21 6.55 -21.07
N PRO A 61 8.36 7.71 -20.38
CA PRO A 61 8.07 7.80 -18.96
C PRO A 61 6.56 7.80 -18.69
N ILE A 62 6.14 7.12 -17.65
CA ILE A 62 4.78 7.20 -17.10
C ILE A 62 4.81 8.26 -16.01
N MET A 63 4.27 9.44 -16.32
CA MET A 63 4.30 10.59 -15.42
C MET A 63 2.91 10.90 -14.86
N HIS A 64 2.82 11.20 -13.57
CA HIS A 64 1.61 11.75 -12.95
C HIS A 64 1.99 12.89 -11.99
N GLN A 65 1.39 14.08 -12.19
CA GLN A 65 1.61 15.27 -11.36
C GLN A 65 3.11 15.58 -11.08
N GLY A 66 3.95 15.43 -12.12
CA GLY A 66 5.40 15.67 -12.02
C GLY A 66 6.20 14.51 -11.39
N LYS A 67 5.52 13.48 -10.90
CA LYS A 67 6.13 12.27 -10.35
C LYS A 67 6.20 11.19 -11.41
N MET A 68 7.35 10.53 -11.52
CA MET A 68 7.52 9.37 -12.37
C MET A 68 7.03 8.12 -11.65
N LEU A 69 6.14 7.38 -12.29
CA LEU A 69 5.56 6.14 -11.77
C LEU A 69 6.18 4.89 -12.40
N GLY A 70 6.77 5.04 -13.59
CA GLY A 70 7.40 3.95 -14.31
C GLY A 70 7.80 4.35 -15.72
N ILE A 71 8.10 3.36 -16.53
CA ILE A 71 8.38 3.52 -17.97
C ILE A 71 7.55 2.50 -18.77
N ILE A 72 7.24 2.87 -20.01
CA ILE A 72 6.80 1.94 -21.05
C ILE A 72 8.00 1.67 -21.94
N TYR A 73 8.33 0.41 -22.17
CA TYR A 73 9.34 -0.01 -23.12
C TYR A 73 8.70 -0.94 -24.17
N MET A 74 8.88 -0.60 -25.43
CA MET A 74 8.36 -1.34 -26.57
C MET A 74 9.45 -1.51 -27.62
N GLU A 75 9.51 -2.67 -28.24
CA GLU A 75 10.41 -2.90 -29.37
C GLU A 75 9.69 -3.56 -30.54
N ASN A 76 10.17 -3.28 -31.72
CA ASN A 76 9.74 -3.93 -32.95
C ASN A 76 10.96 -4.58 -33.63
N ASN A 77 10.86 -5.89 -33.88
CA ASN A 77 11.93 -6.68 -34.45
C ASN A 77 11.75 -6.91 -35.96
N LEU A 78 10.66 -6.40 -36.55
CA LEU A 78 10.31 -6.69 -37.93
C LEU A 78 10.66 -5.53 -38.87
N ILE A 79 10.36 -4.30 -38.47
CA ILE A 79 10.51 -3.12 -39.35
C ILE A 79 11.22 -1.98 -38.63
N ASP A 80 12.02 -1.23 -39.38
CA ASP A 80 12.53 0.07 -38.99
C ASP A 80 11.36 1.08 -39.00
N PHE A 81 11.48 2.18 -38.28
CA PHE A 81 10.46 3.25 -38.20
C PHE A 81 9.07 2.77 -37.75
N ALA A 82 9.02 1.77 -36.86
CA ALA A 82 7.74 1.25 -36.39
C ALA A 82 6.98 2.25 -35.53
N PHE A 83 7.65 3.16 -34.85
CA PHE A 83 7.11 4.15 -33.94
C PHE A 83 7.08 5.53 -34.60
N THR A 84 6.10 5.73 -35.50
CA THR A 84 5.83 7.03 -36.14
C THR A 84 5.28 8.02 -35.10
N SER A 85 5.35 9.33 -35.40
CA SER A 85 4.83 10.40 -34.51
C SER A 85 3.42 10.12 -34.03
N ASP A 86 2.52 9.72 -34.94
CA ASP A 86 1.12 9.43 -34.59
C ASP A 86 0.99 8.25 -33.60
N ARG A 87 1.83 7.21 -33.77
CA ARG A 87 1.86 6.07 -32.87
C ARG A 87 2.45 6.41 -31.51
N VAL A 88 3.49 7.24 -31.49
CA VAL A 88 4.08 7.75 -30.25
C VAL A 88 3.05 8.56 -29.47
N GLU A 89 2.30 9.45 -30.14
CA GLU A 89 1.25 10.24 -29.52
C GLU A 89 0.16 9.35 -28.89
N VAL A 90 -0.27 8.30 -29.58
CA VAL A 90 -1.23 7.33 -29.01
C VAL A 90 -0.67 6.66 -27.76
N VAL A 91 0.60 6.23 -27.78
CA VAL A 91 1.22 5.59 -26.62
C VAL A 91 1.39 6.58 -25.46
N GLN A 92 1.70 7.86 -25.74
CA GLN A 92 1.73 8.93 -24.74
C GLN A 92 0.37 9.13 -24.07
N LEU A 93 -0.71 9.18 -24.84
CA LEU A 93 -2.08 9.28 -24.29
C LEU A 93 -2.42 8.08 -23.40
N LEU A 94 -2.07 6.86 -23.86
CA LEU A 94 -2.25 5.66 -23.06
C LEU A 94 -1.40 5.68 -21.79
N SER A 95 -0.15 6.16 -21.85
CA SER A 95 0.72 6.27 -20.68
C SER A 95 0.15 7.21 -19.62
N ALA A 96 -0.45 8.33 -20.03
CA ALA A 96 -1.13 9.25 -19.15
C ALA A 96 -2.33 8.58 -18.41
N GLN A 97 -3.13 7.80 -19.14
CA GLN A 97 -4.23 7.06 -18.55
C GLN A 97 -3.76 5.93 -17.62
N MET A 98 -2.68 5.24 -18.00
CA MET A 98 -2.04 4.24 -17.13
C MET A 98 -1.51 4.86 -15.84
N ALA A 99 -0.94 6.07 -15.90
CA ALA A 99 -0.44 6.77 -14.74
C ALA A 99 -1.52 6.99 -13.68
N VAL A 100 -2.72 7.43 -14.08
CA VAL A 100 -3.87 7.59 -13.19
C VAL A 100 -4.29 6.25 -12.59
N SER A 101 -4.34 5.20 -13.41
CA SER A 101 -4.72 3.86 -12.96
C SER A 101 -3.73 3.27 -11.95
N ILE A 102 -2.44 3.45 -12.18
CA ILE A 102 -1.37 3.00 -11.27
C ILE A 102 -1.46 3.76 -9.95
N GLU A 103 -1.63 5.08 -9.98
CA GLU A 103 -1.75 5.88 -8.76
C GLU A 103 -2.96 5.47 -7.93
N ASN A 104 -4.12 5.29 -8.57
CA ASN A 104 -5.31 4.79 -7.89
C ASN A 104 -5.05 3.43 -7.23
N ALA A 105 -4.41 2.48 -7.94
CA ALA A 105 -4.09 1.17 -7.37
C ALA A 105 -3.15 1.27 -6.16
N LEU A 106 -2.14 2.14 -6.21
CA LEU A 106 -1.24 2.40 -5.10
C LEU A 106 -1.96 3.03 -3.90
N LEU A 107 -2.86 3.99 -4.14
CA LEU A 107 -3.68 4.62 -3.11
C LEU A 107 -4.59 3.60 -2.42
N TYR A 108 -5.28 2.76 -3.18
CA TYR A 108 -6.14 1.71 -2.62
C TYR A 108 -5.35 0.75 -1.75
N ARG A 109 -4.19 0.28 -2.21
CA ARG A 109 -3.32 -0.61 -1.42
C ARG A 109 -2.88 0.04 -0.11
N ASN A 110 -2.40 1.28 -0.16
CA ASN A 110 -1.98 2.02 1.03
C ASN A 110 -3.14 2.27 2.01
N LEU A 111 -4.35 2.51 1.49
CA LEU A 111 -5.55 2.68 2.31
C LEU A 111 -5.93 1.37 3.00
N GLU A 112 -5.90 0.27 2.27
CA GLU A 112 -6.19 -1.06 2.82
C GLU A 112 -5.23 -1.45 3.94
N GLU A 113 -3.93 -1.24 3.75
CA GLU A 113 -2.91 -1.48 4.78
C GLU A 113 -3.18 -0.63 6.04
N LYS A 114 -3.53 0.66 5.88
CA LYS A 114 -3.88 1.53 7.00
C LYS A 114 -5.16 1.10 7.71
N VAL A 115 -6.17 0.66 6.97
CA VAL A 115 -7.43 0.16 7.54
C VAL A 115 -7.16 -1.11 8.36
N GLN A 116 -6.40 -2.04 7.84
CA GLN A 116 -6.05 -3.27 8.56
C GLN A 116 -5.28 -2.96 9.87
N GLU A 117 -4.28 -2.08 9.80
CA GLU A 117 -3.51 -1.70 10.99
C GLU A 117 -4.39 -1.00 12.05
N ARG A 118 -5.25 -0.05 11.63
CA ARG A 118 -6.19 0.60 12.56
C ARG A 118 -7.16 -0.39 13.18
N THR A 119 -7.68 -1.32 12.38
CA THR A 119 -8.59 -2.36 12.89
C THR A 119 -7.92 -3.24 13.93
N ARG A 120 -6.66 -3.61 13.70
CA ARG A 120 -5.84 -4.36 14.66
C ARG A 120 -5.69 -3.60 15.99
N ILE A 121 -5.33 -2.31 15.92
CA ILE A 121 -5.15 -1.46 17.10
C ILE A 121 -6.47 -1.34 17.90
N ILE A 122 -7.59 -1.07 17.20
CA ILE A 122 -8.91 -0.95 17.83
C ILE A 122 -9.29 -2.26 18.53
N LYS A 123 -9.02 -3.41 17.92
CA LYS A 123 -9.29 -4.71 18.53
C LYS A 123 -8.49 -4.91 19.82
N GLN A 124 -7.19 -4.59 19.81
CA GLN A 124 -6.35 -4.67 20.99
C GLN A 124 -6.81 -3.73 22.11
N GLN A 125 -7.16 -2.49 21.77
CA GLN A 125 -7.69 -1.52 22.74
C GLN A 125 -9.00 -1.99 23.37
N LYS A 126 -9.89 -2.57 22.56
CA LYS A 126 -11.15 -3.13 23.04
C LYS A 126 -10.92 -4.27 24.04
N GLU A 127 -9.98 -5.17 23.76
CA GLU A 127 -9.62 -6.27 24.66
C GLU A 127 -9.08 -5.76 26.02
N VAL A 128 -8.22 -4.74 25.99
CA VAL A 128 -7.70 -4.10 27.21
C VAL A 128 -8.81 -3.45 28.03
N ILE A 129 -9.68 -2.68 27.37
CA ILE A 129 -10.81 -2.02 28.05
C ILE A 129 -11.75 -3.06 28.69
N GLU A 130 -12.03 -4.15 27.99
CA GLU A 130 -12.89 -5.22 28.55
C GLU A 130 -12.25 -5.88 29.76
N MET A 131 -10.93 -6.16 29.73
CA MET A 131 -10.21 -6.70 30.88
C MET A 131 -10.21 -5.73 32.08
N GLU A 132 -9.99 -4.43 31.82
CA GLU A 132 -10.02 -3.42 32.89
C GLU A 132 -11.42 -3.28 33.50
N LYS A 133 -12.46 -3.32 32.64
CA LYS A 133 -13.86 -3.29 33.09
C LYS A 133 -14.17 -4.48 33.97
N GLN A 134 -13.83 -5.71 33.54
CA GLN A 134 -14.02 -6.93 34.33
C GLN A 134 -13.28 -6.85 35.67
N LYS A 135 -12.03 -6.36 35.66
CA LYS A 135 -11.26 -6.16 36.89
C LYS A 135 -11.94 -5.19 37.85
N SER A 136 -12.43 -4.07 37.33
CA SER A 136 -13.17 -3.07 38.13
C SER A 136 -14.47 -3.64 38.70
N GLU A 137 -15.25 -4.37 37.89
CA GLU A 137 -16.47 -5.04 38.35
C GLU A 137 -16.17 -6.08 39.44
N ASN A 138 -15.15 -6.92 39.26
CA ASN A 138 -14.73 -7.89 40.29
C ASN A 138 -14.33 -7.22 41.59
N LEU A 139 -13.61 -6.11 41.56
CA LEU A 139 -13.25 -5.36 42.76
C LEU A 139 -14.51 -4.80 43.48
N LEU A 140 -15.48 -4.29 42.71
CA LEU A 140 -16.74 -3.78 43.24
C LEU A 140 -17.54 -4.89 43.96
N PHE A 141 -17.68 -6.06 43.34
CA PHE A 141 -18.39 -7.21 43.90
C PHE A 141 -17.68 -7.85 45.10
N ASN A 142 -16.34 -7.70 45.20
CA ASN A 142 -15.60 -8.19 46.36
C ASN A 142 -15.79 -7.34 47.62
N ILE A 143 -16.13 -6.05 47.46
CA ILE A 143 -16.23 -5.10 48.56
C ILE A 143 -17.71 -4.86 48.99
N LEU A 144 -18.63 -4.88 48.01
CA LEU A 144 -20.03 -4.59 48.23
C LEU A 144 -20.93 -5.81 48.08
N PRO A 145 -22.04 -5.92 48.84
CA PRO A 145 -23.06 -6.92 48.56
C PRO A 145 -23.56 -6.80 47.13
N VAL A 146 -23.79 -7.94 46.47
CA VAL A 146 -24.11 -8.03 45.05
C VAL A 146 -25.24 -7.05 44.63
N SER A 147 -26.33 -7.01 45.40
CA SER A 147 -27.47 -6.10 45.13
C SER A 147 -27.13 -4.61 45.16
N ILE A 148 -26.17 -4.22 46.02
CA ILE A 148 -25.70 -2.83 46.10
C ILE A 148 -24.73 -2.52 44.94
N ALA A 149 -23.86 -3.47 44.60
CA ALA A 149 -22.93 -3.33 43.54
C ALA A 149 -23.64 -3.21 42.15
N GLU A 150 -24.69 -4.02 41.93
CA GLU A 150 -25.53 -3.93 40.73
C GLU A 150 -26.25 -2.58 40.62
N GLU A 151 -26.87 -2.11 41.72
CA GLU A 151 -27.57 -0.84 41.74
C GLU A 151 -26.61 0.32 41.49
N LEU A 152 -25.41 0.29 42.07
CA LEU A 152 -24.37 1.29 41.86
C LEU A 152 -23.83 1.27 40.42
N ARG A 153 -23.64 0.09 39.82
CA ARG A 153 -23.20 -0.07 38.44
C ARG A 153 -24.23 0.47 37.45
N ASP A 154 -25.52 0.18 37.67
CA ASP A 154 -26.57 0.48 36.70
C ASP A 154 -27.07 1.91 36.81
N ASN A 155 -27.12 2.47 38.02
CA ASN A 155 -27.70 3.79 38.31
C ASN A 155 -26.66 4.84 38.71
N GLY A 156 -25.42 4.46 39.03
CA GLY A 156 -24.39 5.35 39.56
C GLY A 156 -24.54 5.73 41.04
N PHE A 157 -25.60 5.25 41.71
CA PHE A 157 -25.85 5.44 43.15
C PHE A 157 -26.62 4.23 43.69
N ALA A 158 -26.54 4.01 45.01
CA ALA A 158 -27.33 3.01 45.68
C ALA A 158 -28.41 3.68 46.55
N THR A 159 -29.61 3.13 46.52
CA THR A 159 -30.74 3.67 47.30
C THR A 159 -30.62 3.24 48.76
N PRO A 160 -30.63 4.19 49.73
CA PRO A 160 -30.58 3.84 51.13
C PRO A 160 -31.80 3.02 51.53
N LYS A 161 -31.57 1.91 52.23
CA LYS A 161 -32.64 1.05 52.80
C LYS A 161 -32.71 1.24 54.29
N SER A 162 -33.92 1.42 54.84
CA SER A 162 -34.17 1.52 56.25
C SER A 162 -34.55 0.14 56.83
N PHE A 163 -33.99 -0.19 57.99
CA PHE A 163 -34.30 -1.41 58.70
C PHE A 163 -34.71 -1.05 60.12
N ASP A 164 -35.74 -1.71 60.65
CA ASP A 164 -36.29 -1.42 61.99
C ASP A 164 -35.32 -1.82 63.11
N SER A 165 -34.45 -2.83 62.83
CA SER A 165 -33.43 -3.28 63.77
C SER A 165 -32.23 -3.85 63.03
N VAL A 166 -31.03 -3.42 63.41
CA VAL A 166 -29.77 -3.92 62.85
C VAL A 166 -28.76 -4.25 63.93
N THR A 167 -27.94 -5.27 63.72
CA THR A 167 -26.76 -5.56 64.53
C THR A 167 -25.51 -5.21 63.70
N VAL A 168 -24.63 -4.39 64.27
CA VAL A 168 -23.39 -3.99 63.62
C VAL A 168 -22.24 -4.70 64.29
N LEU A 169 -21.48 -5.45 63.52
CA LEU A 169 -20.25 -6.15 63.96
C LEU A 169 -19.04 -5.48 63.32
N PHE A 170 -18.13 -4.99 64.11
CA PHE A 170 -16.81 -4.52 63.66
C PHE A 170 -15.80 -5.58 63.93
N THR A 171 -15.09 -6.04 62.86
CA THR A 171 -13.99 -6.99 62.97
C THR A 171 -12.74 -6.33 62.39
N ASP A 172 -11.63 -6.46 63.08
CA ASP A 172 -10.31 -6.03 62.62
C ASP A 172 -9.36 -7.21 62.65
N PHE A 173 -8.45 -7.31 61.68
CA PHE A 173 -7.40 -8.30 61.62
C PHE A 173 -6.13 -7.65 62.18
N SER A 174 -5.77 -7.96 63.43
CA SER A 174 -4.46 -7.62 63.95
C SER A 174 -3.43 -8.55 63.30
N GLY A 175 -2.56 -7.97 62.39
CA GLY A 175 -1.42 -8.63 61.81
C GLY A 175 -0.27 -8.84 62.78
#